data_18b243e3b6622a84164b13a970820a34
#
_entry.id   18b243e3b6622a84164b13a970820a34
#
_cell.length_a   1.000
_cell.length_b   1.000
_cell.length_c   1.000
_cell.angle_alpha   90.00
_cell.angle_beta   90.00
_cell.angle_gamma   90.00
#
_symmetry.space_group_name_H-M   'P 1'
#
loop_
_entity.id
_entity.type
_entity.pdbx_description
1 polymer ?
#
loop_
_entity_poly.entity_id
_entity_poly.type
_entity_poly.pdbx_seq_one_letter_code
_entity_poly.pdbx_strand_id
1 'polypeptide(L)'
;MKYMDDTMENITITIRTDFSDSPGARYRKDGPHSGEEFFEKLLKPKFEEAIANKVKLVIDLDGVWGYPSSFVSGSFGKLSLEMGKNEVLSTIVFISNESDTRKSRIMAEIENPTKRIEKENENERCV
;
A
#
# COMPACT_ATOMS: atom_id res chain seq x y z
N MET A 1 -25.90 -17.92 -5.38
CA MET A 1 -25.67 -17.54 -5.29
C MET A 1 -25.14 -17.08 -5.51
N LYS A 2 -25.02 -16.91 -5.79
CA LYS A 2 -24.44 -16.41 -5.92
C LYS A 2 -24.15 -15.67 -5.72
N TYR A 3 -24.57 -15.48 -5.80
CA TYR A 3 -24.48 -14.58 -5.56
C TYR A 3 -24.06 -14.20 -4.69
N MET A 4 -24.07 -14.47 -4.16
CA MET A 4 -23.51 -14.16 -3.19
C MET A 4 -22.45 -13.26 -3.32
N ASP A 5 -21.73 -13.35 -4.14
CA ASP A 5 -20.69 -12.48 -4.43
C ASP A 5 -21.11 -11.10 -4.60
N ASP A 6 -22.29 -10.89 -5.03
CA ASP A 6 -22.81 -9.60 -5.21
C ASP A 6 -22.80 -8.82 -3.98
N THR A 7 -23.12 -9.49 -2.88
CA THR A 7 -23.19 -8.79 -1.61
C THR A 7 -21.83 -8.65 -1.00
N MET A 8 -20.88 -9.42 -1.49
CA MET A 8 -19.55 -9.39 -0.97
C MET A 8 -18.64 -8.60 -1.88
N GLU A 9 -19.02 -7.37 -2.11
CA GLU A 9 -18.25 -6.53 -3.00
C GLU A 9 -16.88 -6.26 -2.45
N ASN A 10 -15.91 -6.24 -3.36
CA ASN A 10 -14.56 -5.93 -2.96
C ASN A 10 -14.46 -4.48 -2.52
N ILE A 11 -13.45 -4.22 -1.68
CA ILE A 11 -13.18 -2.87 -1.21
C ILE A 11 -12.17 -2.27 -2.17
N THR A 12 -12.37 -1.03 -2.57
CA THR A 12 -11.51 -0.39 -3.57
C THR A 12 -10.91 0.90 -3.02
N ILE A 13 -9.61 1.07 -3.27
CA ILE A 13 -8.93 2.34 -3.07
C ILE A 13 -8.48 2.82 -4.43
N THR A 14 -8.92 4.01 -4.83
CA THR A 14 -8.46 4.65 -6.05
C THR A 14 -7.52 5.76 -5.61
N ILE A 15 -6.23 5.51 -5.70
CA ILE A 15 -5.25 6.37 -5.04
C ILE A 15 -5.34 7.82 -5.51
N ARG A 16 -5.52 8.04 -6.82
CA ARG A 16 -5.53 9.40 -7.35
C ARG A 16 -6.66 10.26 -6.78
N THR A 17 -7.78 9.65 -6.42
CA THR A 17 -8.92 10.41 -5.92
C THR A 17 -9.11 10.25 -4.43
N ASP A 18 -8.83 9.08 -3.89
CA ASP A 18 -9.04 8.83 -2.47
C ASP A 18 -7.90 9.36 -1.62
N PHE A 19 -6.75 9.56 -2.23
CA PHE A 19 -5.58 10.03 -1.51
C PHE A 19 -4.90 11.19 -2.23
N SER A 20 -4.16 10.91 -3.31
CA SER A 20 -3.42 11.96 -4.01
C SER A 20 -2.94 11.45 -5.34
N ASP A 21 -2.84 12.35 -6.33
CA ASP A 21 -2.20 12.00 -7.60
C ASP A 21 -0.69 12.22 -7.54
N SER A 22 -0.18 12.68 -6.41
CA SER A 22 1.24 12.98 -6.23
C SER A 22 1.73 12.49 -4.87
N PRO A 23 1.79 11.16 -4.69
CA PRO A 23 2.28 10.62 -3.42
C PRO A 23 3.68 11.14 -3.10
N GLY A 24 3.93 11.33 -1.81
CA GLY A 24 5.14 11.99 -1.37
C GLY A 24 6.15 11.06 -0.74
N ALA A 25 6.72 11.51 0.36
CA ALA A 25 7.83 10.83 1.02
C ALA A 25 7.35 9.68 1.90
N ARG A 26 8.27 9.12 2.68
CA ARG A 26 7.95 8.03 3.58
C ARG A 26 7.17 8.49 4.80
N TYR A 27 7.58 9.61 5.38
CA TYR A 27 7.03 10.08 6.64
C TYR A 27 6.29 11.39 6.50
N ARG A 28 5.28 11.58 7.37
CA ARG A 28 4.53 12.84 7.40
C ARG A 28 5.42 14.05 7.62
N LYS A 29 6.45 13.88 8.42
CA LYS A 29 7.35 15.01 8.73
C LYS A 29 8.07 15.53 7.51
N ASP A 30 8.16 14.71 6.46
CA ASP A 30 8.90 15.08 5.27
C ASP A 30 8.00 15.68 4.19
N GLY A 31 6.71 15.80 4.44
CA GLY A 31 5.80 16.44 3.51
C GLY A 31 4.44 15.78 3.46
N PRO A 32 3.53 16.36 2.69
CA PRO A 32 2.17 15.84 2.60
C PRO A 32 2.11 14.58 1.75
N HIS A 33 1.04 13.84 1.93
CA HIS A 33 0.71 12.65 1.15
C HIS A 33 1.79 11.59 1.24
N SER A 34 2.30 11.39 2.44
CA SER A 34 3.37 10.44 2.68
C SER A 34 2.86 9.00 2.69
N GLY A 35 3.81 8.06 2.60
CA GLY A 35 3.49 6.65 2.78
C GLY A 35 2.89 6.38 4.14
N GLU A 36 3.43 7.03 5.17
CA GLU A 36 2.91 6.90 6.51
C GLU A 36 1.44 7.32 6.59
N GLU A 37 1.12 8.46 5.97
CA GLU A 37 -0.25 8.95 5.97
C GLU A 37 -1.18 8.00 5.21
N PHE A 38 -0.77 7.54 4.04
CA PHE A 38 -1.55 6.62 3.24
C PHE A 38 -1.80 5.32 4.01
N PHE A 39 -0.76 4.82 4.65
CA PHE A 39 -0.87 3.59 5.42
C PHE A 39 -1.90 3.72 6.54
N GLU A 40 -1.80 4.80 7.30
CA GLU A 40 -2.66 4.96 8.47
C GLU A 40 -4.09 5.31 8.15
N LYS A 41 -4.28 6.15 7.13
CA LYS A 41 -5.62 6.61 6.81
C LYS A 41 -6.41 5.66 5.94
N LEU A 42 -5.76 4.98 5.01
CA LEU A 42 -6.46 4.20 4.02
C LEU A 42 -6.02 2.75 3.95
N LEU A 43 -4.73 2.52 3.78
CA LEU A 43 -4.27 1.18 3.43
C LEU A 43 -4.55 0.16 4.52
N LYS A 44 -4.09 0.44 5.72
CA LYS A 44 -4.27 -0.53 6.81
C LYS A 44 -5.73 -0.70 7.20
N PRO A 45 -6.51 0.39 7.38
CA PRO A 45 -7.92 0.20 7.73
C PRO A 45 -8.70 -0.57 6.67
N LYS A 46 -8.46 -0.26 5.40
CA LYS A 46 -9.17 -0.97 4.33
C LYS A 46 -8.71 -2.41 4.20
N PHE A 47 -7.42 -2.65 4.42
CA PHE A 47 -6.92 -4.01 4.38
C PHE A 47 -7.57 -4.85 5.48
N GLU A 48 -7.63 -4.30 6.69
CA GLU A 48 -8.25 -5.02 7.80
C GLU A 48 -9.72 -5.27 7.55
N GLU A 49 -10.39 -4.30 6.94
CA GLU A 49 -11.79 -4.45 6.59
C GLU A 49 -11.97 -5.58 5.56
N ALA A 50 -11.08 -5.64 4.58
CA ALA A 50 -11.16 -6.69 3.56
C ALA A 50 -10.96 -8.07 4.18
N ILE A 51 -10.00 -8.18 5.09
CA ILE A 51 -9.76 -9.44 5.78
C ILE A 51 -11.00 -9.85 6.58
N ALA A 52 -11.56 -8.92 7.32
CA ALA A 52 -12.73 -9.21 8.16
C ALA A 52 -13.91 -9.66 7.33
N ASN A 53 -14.09 -9.07 6.16
CA ASN A 53 -15.21 -9.39 5.29
C ASN A 53 -14.89 -10.48 4.28
N LYS A 54 -13.66 -10.97 4.26
CA LYS A 54 -13.23 -12.04 3.36
C LYS A 54 -13.42 -11.65 1.90
N VAL A 55 -13.03 -10.42 1.59
CA VAL A 55 -13.09 -9.91 0.22
C VAL A 55 -11.71 -9.41 -0.16
N LYS A 56 -11.54 -9.02 -1.42
CA LYS A 56 -10.27 -8.48 -1.90
C LYS A 56 -10.22 -6.98 -1.66
N LEU A 57 -9.00 -6.47 -1.53
CA LEU A 57 -8.76 -5.05 -1.53
C LEU A 57 -8.18 -4.70 -2.89
N VAL A 58 -8.97 -3.99 -3.68
CA VAL A 58 -8.57 -3.59 -5.03
C VAL A 58 -7.96 -2.20 -4.94
N ILE A 59 -6.74 -2.05 -5.45
CA ILE A 59 -6.05 -0.77 -5.41
C ILE A 59 -5.75 -0.32 -6.83
N ASP A 60 -6.35 0.80 -7.21
CA ASP A 60 -6.19 1.36 -8.55
C ASP A 60 -5.00 2.32 -8.50
N LEU A 61 -3.95 1.97 -9.24
CA LEU A 61 -2.70 2.73 -9.26
C LEU A 61 -2.65 3.78 -10.36
N ASP A 62 -3.62 3.76 -11.27
CA ASP A 62 -3.59 4.64 -12.43
C ASP A 62 -3.89 6.08 -12.07
N GLY A 63 -3.44 6.99 -12.95
CA GLY A 63 -3.75 8.41 -12.80
C GLY A 63 -2.88 9.14 -11.79
N VAL A 64 -1.79 8.53 -11.38
CA VAL A 64 -0.87 9.08 -10.40
C VAL A 64 0.43 9.41 -11.11
N TRP A 65 1.03 10.56 -10.76
CA TRP A 65 2.27 10.99 -11.40
C TRP A 65 3.40 10.00 -11.20
N GLY A 66 3.51 9.43 -10.02
CA GLY A 66 4.53 8.44 -9.76
C GLY A 66 4.42 7.94 -8.33
N TYR A 67 5.13 6.85 -8.05
CA TYR A 67 5.17 6.26 -6.72
C TYR A 67 6.63 6.23 -6.27
N PRO A 68 7.07 7.22 -5.50
CA PRO A 68 8.45 7.20 -5.00
C PRO A 68 8.70 5.94 -4.19
N SER A 69 9.91 5.41 -4.27
CA SER A 69 10.22 4.17 -3.57
C SER A 69 10.04 4.33 -2.05
N SER A 70 10.32 5.52 -1.53
CA SER A 70 10.13 5.74 -0.10
C SER A 70 8.65 5.70 0.28
N PHE A 71 7.77 6.19 -0.60
CA PHE A 71 6.35 6.11 -0.37
C PHE A 71 5.91 4.64 -0.34
N VAL A 72 6.35 3.87 -1.33
CA VAL A 72 5.98 2.46 -1.42
C VAL A 72 6.47 1.70 -0.20
N SER A 73 7.71 1.96 0.20
CA SER A 73 8.28 1.31 1.37
C SER A 73 7.51 1.67 2.65
N GLY A 74 7.13 2.93 2.78
CA GLY A 74 6.44 3.40 3.98
C GLY A 74 4.98 3.02 4.03
N SER A 75 4.43 2.47 2.96
CA SER A 75 3.03 2.07 2.93
C SER A 75 2.91 0.58 2.68
N PHE A 76 3.09 0.14 1.46
CA PHE A 76 2.93 -1.28 1.13
C PHE A 76 3.99 -2.14 1.82
N GLY A 77 5.21 -1.65 1.89
CA GLY A 77 6.25 -2.39 2.59
C GLY A 77 5.94 -2.54 4.07
N LYS A 78 5.47 -1.45 4.69
CA LYS A 78 5.10 -1.49 6.09
C LYS A 78 3.95 -2.46 6.32
N LEU A 79 2.97 -2.47 5.43
CA LEU A 79 1.85 -3.39 5.56
C LEU A 79 2.33 -4.83 5.52
N SER A 80 3.26 -5.12 4.62
CA SER A 80 3.80 -6.47 4.49
C SER A 80 4.54 -6.89 5.75
N LEU A 81 5.29 -5.97 6.35
CA LEU A 81 6.01 -6.26 7.58
C LEU A 81 5.06 -6.56 8.74
N GLU A 82 3.94 -5.85 8.79
CA GLU A 82 2.99 -6.03 9.89
C GLU A 82 2.07 -7.22 9.70
N MET A 83 1.60 -7.43 8.47
CA MET A 83 0.57 -8.44 8.22
C MET A 83 1.10 -9.72 7.59
N GLY A 84 2.32 -9.69 7.07
CA GLY A 84 2.89 -10.84 6.39
C GLY A 84 2.65 -10.78 4.89
N LYS A 85 3.70 -11.08 4.12
CA LYS A 85 3.62 -10.92 2.66
C LYS A 85 2.56 -11.81 2.02
N ASN A 86 2.40 -13.02 2.53
CA ASN A 86 1.44 -13.94 1.92
C ASN A 86 0.03 -13.44 2.09
N GLU A 87 -0.28 -12.92 3.27
CA GLU A 87 -1.58 -12.37 3.54
C GLU A 87 -1.86 -11.17 2.64
N VAL A 88 -0.87 -10.29 2.50
CA VAL A 88 -1.03 -9.09 1.69
C VAL A 88 -1.20 -9.46 0.23
N LEU A 89 -0.34 -10.34 -0.29
CA LEU A 89 -0.40 -10.70 -1.70
C LEU A 89 -1.68 -11.44 -2.05
N SER A 90 -2.24 -12.20 -1.12
CA SER A 90 -3.45 -12.94 -1.40
C SER A 90 -4.70 -12.08 -1.31
N THR A 91 -4.61 -10.92 -0.65
CA THR A 91 -5.78 -10.08 -0.42
C THR A 91 -5.85 -8.90 -1.39
N ILE A 92 -4.70 -8.33 -1.78
CA ILE A 92 -4.67 -7.13 -2.60
C ILE A 92 -4.63 -7.48 -4.08
N VAL A 93 -5.45 -6.78 -4.87
CA VAL A 93 -5.44 -6.87 -6.33
C VAL A 93 -5.14 -5.47 -6.85
N PHE A 94 -4.15 -5.34 -7.72
CA PHE A 94 -3.77 -4.04 -8.26
C PHE A 94 -4.36 -3.84 -9.65
N ILE A 95 -4.86 -2.64 -9.88
CA ILE A 95 -5.22 -2.18 -11.23
C ILE A 95 -4.13 -1.24 -11.66
N SER A 96 -3.43 -1.58 -12.74
CA SER A 96 -2.31 -0.78 -13.22
C SER A 96 -2.27 -0.89 -14.74
N ASN A 97 -3.16 -0.15 -15.39
CA ASN A 97 -3.25 -0.20 -16.84
C ASN A 97 -2.21 0.66 -17.51
N GLU A 98 -1.72 1.67 -16.80
CA GLU A 98 -0.75 2.61 -17.36
C GLU A 98 0.69 2.11 -17.28
N SER A 99 0.99 1.22 -16.33
CA SER A 99 2.37 0.83 -16.12
C SER A 99 2.48 -0.49 -15.37
N ASP A 100 2.93 -1.52 -16.08
CA ASP A 100 3.21 -2.80 -15.42
C ASP A 100 4.39 -2.66 -14.47
N THR A 101 5.30 -1.74 -14.75
CA THR A 101 6.48 -1.54 -13.92
C THR A 101 6.10 -1.07 -12.53
N ARG A 102 5.11 -0.17 -12.44
CA ARG A 102 4.66 0.30 -11.12
C ARG A 102 4.15 -0.85 -10.28
N LYS A 103 3.30 -1.67 -10.88
CA LYS A 103 2.75 -2.81 -10.17
C LYS A 103 3.83 -3.75 -9.74
N SER A 104 4.78 -4.05 -10.62
CA SER A 104 5.86 -4.97 -10.31
C SER A 104 6.72 -4.47 -9.17
N ARG A 105 7.01 -3.18 -9.16
CA ARG A 105 7.84 -2.60 -8.10
C ARG A 105 7.14 -2.67 -6.75
N ILE A 106 5.85 -2.38 -6.74
CA ILE A 106 5.10 -2.42 -5.50
C ILE A 106 5.01 -3.86 -5.00
N MET A 107 4.75 -4.80 -5.88
CA MET A 107 4.69 -6.20 -5.49
C MET A 107 6.05 -6.71 -4.98
N ALA A 108 7.14 -6.24 -5.60
CA ALA A 108 8.47 -6.62 -5.15
C ALA A 108 8.72 -6.11 -3.74
N GLU A 109 8.26 -4.91 -3.43
CA GLU A 109 8.42 -4.35 -2.09
C GLU A 109 7.61 -5.15 -1.08
N ILE A 110 6.42 -5.61 -1.47
CA ILE A 110 5.60 -6.43 -0.58
C ILE A 110 6.28 -7.76 -0.31
N GLU A 111 6.85 -8.36 -1.35
CA GLU A 111 7.51 -9.67 -1.20
C GLU A 111 8.77 -9.58 -0.36
N ASN A 112 9.46 -8.45 -0.45
CA ASN A 112 10.74 -8.30 0.24
C ASN A 112 10.84 -6.89 0.79
N PRO A 113 10.10 -6.61 1.87
CA PRO A 113 9.99 -5.22 2.36
C PRO A 113 11.31 -4.67 2.84
N THR A 114 11.48 -3.40 2.55
CA THR A 114 12.67 -2.67 2.98
C THR A 114 12.63 -2.45 4.47
N LYS A 115 13.72 -2.80 5.15
CA LYS A 115 13.82 -2.59 6.59
C LYS A 115 14.79 -1.45 6.89
N ARG A 116 15.09 -0.66 5.86
CA ARG A 116 16.04 0.43 6.01
C ARG A 116 15.64 1.42 7.09
N ILE A 117 14.33 1.62 7.24
CA ILE A 117 13.85 2.56 8.24
C ILE A 117 14.42 2.25 9.62
N GLU A 118 14.32 0.99 10.01
CA GLU A 118 14.81 0.59 11.32
C GLU A 118 16.30 0.78 11.44
N LYS A 119 17.01 0.42 10.39
CA LYS A 119 18.45 0.55 10.40
C LYS A 119 18.87 1.99 10.48
N GLU A 120 18.20 2.84 9.73
CA GLU A 120 18.55 4.25 9.75
C GLU A 120 18.35 4.84 11.11
N ASN A 121 17.25 4.48 11.75
CA ASN A 121 16.99 4.98 13.09
C ASN A 121 18.05 4.54 14.07
N GLU A 122 18.45 3.30 13.95
CA GLU A 122 19.48 2.77 14.83
C GLU A 122 20.80 3.46 14.61
N ASN A 123 21.12 3.70 13.35
CA ASN A 123 22.36 4.37 13.03
C ASN A 123 22.40 5.77 13.60
N GLU A 124 21.30 6.44 13.52
CA GLU A 124 21.24 7.78 14.06
C GLU A 124 21.49 7.78 15.54
N ARG A 125 20.94 6.81 16.23
CA ARG A 125 21.16 6.71 17.65
C ARG A 125 22.60 6.40 18.00
N CYS A 126 23.22 5.62 17.16
CA CYS A 126 24.58 5.20 17.41
C CYS A 126 25.57 6.30 17.13
N VAL A 127 25.19 7.21 16.29
CA VAL A 127 26.07 8.29 15.93
C VAL A 127 25.98 9.40 16.93
#